data_a451a79cb3e6cbafd12f947b9a85a38c
#
_entry.id   a451a79cb3e6cbafd12f947b9a85a38c
#
_cell.length_a   1.000
_cell.length_b   1.000
_cell.length_c   1.000
_cell.angle_alpha   90.00
_cell.angle_beta   90.00
_cell.angle_gamma   90.00
#
_symmetry.space_group_name_H-M   'P 1'
#
loop_
_entity.id
_entity.type
_entity.pdbx_description
1 polymer ?
#
loop_
_entity_poly.entity_id
_entity_poly.type
_entity_poly.pdbx_seq_one_letter_code
_entity_poly.pdbx_strand_id
1 'polypeptide(L)' 'MQGNTDKTVYVKTIAVTELPQEVQDQAEGLEQLYAVHNAEGQQLALVGDRKLAFTLARQHDYAPQPLH' A
#
# COMPACT_ATOMS: atom_id res chain seq x y z
N MET A 1 -3.83 -24.14 -12.55
CA MET A 1 -3.67 -23.66 -12.25
C MET A 1 -3.76 -22.94 -11.99
N GLN A 2 -3.82 -22.68 -11.43
CA GLN A 2 -3.67 -21.98 -10.93
C GLN A 2 -3.68 -21.45 -10.44
N GLY A 3 -3.91 -21.81 -11.37
CA GLY A 3 -3.31 -20.93 -10.71
C GLY A 3 -3.51 -20.60 -9.36
N ASN A 4 -2.76 -20.92 -8.88
CA ASN A 4 -2.68 -20.49 -7.57
C ASN A 4 -2.54 -18.98 -7.52
N THR A 5 -3.55 -18.34 -7.07
CA THR A 5 -3.51 -16.90 -6.90
C THR A 5 -3.17 -16.58 -5.47
N ASP A 6 -2.00 -16.01 -5.28
CA ASP A 6 -1.62 -15.53 -3.97
C ASP A 6 -2.31 -14.20 -3.73
N LYS A 7 -3.24 -14.17 -2.79
CA LYS A 7 -4.01 -12.97 -2.48
C LYS A 7 -3.39 -12.17 -1.34
N THR A 8 -2.18 -12.50 -0.94
CA THR A 8 -1.49 -11.73 0.08
C THR A 8 -1.00 -10.42 -0.52
N VAL A 9 -1.23 -9.33 0.20
CA VAL A 9 -0.63 -8.05 -0.14
C VAL A 9 0.14 -7.54 1.06
N TYR A 10 1.10 -6.67 0.79
CA TYR A 10 1.98 -6.13 1.83
C TYR A 10 1.76 -4.63 1.91
N VAL A 11 1.57 -4.14 3.13
CA VAL A 11 1.39 -2.71 3.37
C VAL A 11 2.70 -2.18 3.91
N LYS A 12 3.34 -1.30 3.14
CA LYS A 12 4.63 -0.73 3.49
C LYS A 12 4.47 0.75 3.83
N THR A 13 5.03 1.17 4.94
CA THR A 13 5.06 2.59 5.31
C THR A 13 6.18 3.29 4.55
N ILE A 14 5.87 4.40 3.92
CA ILE A 14 6.82 5.19 3.16
C ILE A 14 6.82 6.61 3.69
N ALA A 15 7.99 7.15 4.01
CA ALA A 15 8.09 8.55 4.42
C ALA A 15 7.81 9.44 3.22
N VAL A 16 6.96 10.44 3.40
CA VAL A 16 6.59 11.35 2.31
C VAL A 16 7.83 12.03 1.73
N THR A 17 8.83 12.33 2.58
CA THR A 17 10.05 12.99 2.13
C THR A 17 10.87 12.16 1.15
N GLU A 18 10.62 10.86 1.07
CA GLU A 18 11.32 9.97 0.14
C GLU A 18 10.64 9.89 -1.23
N LEU A 19 9.52 10.56 -1.39
CA LEU A 19 8.72 10.50 -2.61
C LEU A 19 8.99 11.70 -3.50
N PRO A 20 8.65 11.61 -4.81
CA PRO A 20 8.77 12.77 -5.68
C PRO A 20 8.00 13.96 -5.16
N GLN A 21 8.48 15.16 -5.49
CA GLN A 21 7.87 16.39 -5.01
C GLN A 21 6.38 16.48 -5.35
N GLU A 22 6.00 15.98 -6.51
CA GLU A 22 4.61 16.02 -6.94
C GLU A 22 3.71 15.26 -5.96
N VAL A 23 4.20 14.13 -5.47
CA VAL A 23 3.44 13.32 -4.50
C VAL A 23 3.44 14.02 -3.13
N GLN A 24 4.58 14.62 -2.76
CA GLN A 24 4.67 15.35 -1.51
C GLN A 24 3.67 16.50 -1.46
N ASP A 25 3.49 17.19 -2.59
CA ASP A 25 2.56 18.31 -2.67
C ASP A 25 1.11 17.85 -2.47
N GLN A 26 0.80 16.64 -2.90
CA GLN A 26 -0.53 16.09 -2.74
C GLN A 26 -0.77 15.49 -1.36
N ALA A 27 0.28 15.22 -0.63
CA ALA A 27 0.17 14.58 0.68
C ALA A 27 -0.28 15.52 1.79
N GLU A 28 -0.25 16.81 1.55
CA GLU A 28 -0.85 17.87 2.40
C GLU A 28 -0.77 17.62 3.91
N GLY A 29 0.43 17.76 4.46
CA GLY A 29 0.61 17.65 5.90
C GLY A 29 0.79 16.24 6.42
N LEU A 30 0.69 15.22 5.58
CA LEU A 30 0.98 13.86 5.97
C LEU A 30 2.48 13.65 6.04
N GLU A 31 2.93 12.88 7.01
CA GLU A 31 4.34 12.54 7.15
C GLU A 31 4.68 11.22 6.49
N GLN A 32 3.69 10.35 6.37
CA GLN A 32 3.85 9.00 5.85
C GLN A 32 2.69 8.63 4.94
N LEU A 33 2.98 7.77 3.99
CA LEU A 33 1.95 7.14 3.17
C LEU A 33 2.10 5.63 3.30
N TYR A 34 1.09 4.91 2.86
CA TYR A 34 1.06 3.45 2.96
C TYR A 34 0.88 2.88 1.58
N ALA A 35 1.87 2.13 1.12
CA ALA A 35 1.84 1.51 -0.19
C ALA A 35 1.40 0.07 -0.04
N VAL A 36 0.46 -0.33 -0.88
CA VAL A 36 -0.04 -1.70 -0.92
C VAL A 36 0.58 -2.38 -2.13
N HIS A 37 1.31 -3.46 -1.89
CA HIS A 37 2.00 -4.22 -2.93
C HIS A 37 1.48 -5.65 -2.97
N ASN A 38 1.46 -6.24 -4.17
CA ASN A 38 1.13 -7.66 -4.28
C ASN A 38 2.39 -8.51 -4.04
N ALA A 39 2.24 -9.82 -4.15
CA ALA A 39 3.34 -10.76 -3.90
C ALA A 39 4.49 -10.60 -4.90
N GLU A 40 4.23 -10.00 -6.04
CA GLU A 40 5.25 -9.75 -7.05
C GLU A 40 5.97 -8.43 -6.88
N GLY A 41 5.60 -7.67 -5.85
CA GLY A 41 6.20 -6.38 -5.58
C GLY A 41 5.57 -5.22 -6.35
N GLN A 42 4.52 -5.48 -7.09
CA GLN A 42 3.83 -4.44 -7.84
C GLN A 42 2.97 -3.59 -6.92
N GLN A 43 3.12 -2.27 -6.99
CA GLN A 43 2.32 -1.37 -6.17
C GLN A 43 0.90 -1.27 -6.73
N LEU A 44 -0.06 -1.60 -5.88
CA LEU A 44 -1.48 -1.59 -6.25
C LEU A 44 -2.18 -0.32 -5.82
N ALA A 45 -1.74 0.29 -4.73
CA ALA A 45 -2.36 1.49 -4.20
C ALA A 45 -1.38 2.25 -3.31
N LEU A 46 -1.63 3.54 -3.15
CA LEU A 46 -0.88 4.40 -2.25
C LEU A 46 -1.91 5.25 -1.51
N VAL A 47 -1.98 5.09 -0.20
CA VAL A 47 -3.02 5.75 0.59
C VAL A 47 -2.41 6.45 1.80
N GLY A 48 -3.14 7.42 2.34
CA GLY A 48 -2.65 8.23 3.45
C GLY A 48 -2.99 7.69 4.82
N ASP A 49 -3.72 6.58 4.91
CA ASP A 49 -4.18 6.03 6.17
C ASP A 49 -3.95 4.52 6.19
N ARG A 50 -3.28 4.04 7.23
CA ARG A 50 -2.99 2.62 7.37
C ARG A 50 -4.27 1.79 7.42
N LYS A 51 -5.29 2.27 8.14
CA LYS A 51 -6.57 1.56 8.20
C LYS A 51 -7.19 1.46 6.83
N LEU A 52 -7.10 2.52 6.04
CA LEU A 52 -7.65 2.52 4.70
C LEU A 52 -6.95 1.49 3.82
N ALA A 53 -5.62 1.36 3.95
CA ALA A 53 -4.88 0.37 3.19
C ALA A 53 -5.37 -1.05 3.51
N PHE A 54 -5.55 -1.36 4.79
CA PHE A 54 -6.02 -2.68 5.19
C PHE A 54 -7.48 -2.90 4.79
N THR A 55 -8.30 -1.87 4.89
CA THR A 55 -9.71 -1.96 4.49
C THR A 55 -9.84 -2.23 2.99
N LEU A 56 -9.07 -1.50 2.18
CA LEU A 56 -9.09 -1.69 0.73
C LEU A 56 -8.66 -3.11 0.36
N ALA A 57 -7.60 -3.62 1.01
CA ALA A 57 -7.15 -4.96 0.74
C ALA A 57 -8.26 -5.97 1.01
N ARG A 58 -8.93 -5.84 2.16
CA ARG A 58 -10.00 -6.75 2.52
C ARG A 58 -11.19 -6.68 1.59
N GLN A 59 -11.52 -5.47 1.10
CA GLN A 59 -12.64 -5.30 0.17
C GLN A 59 -12.39 -6.01 -1.15
N HIS A 60 -11.13 -6.25 -1.49
CA HIS A 60 -10.76 -6.95 -2.71
C HIS A 60 -10.32 -8.38 -2.43
N ASP A 61 -10.69 -8.93 -1.27
CA ASP A 61 -10.37 -10.30 -0.86
C ASP A 61 -8.88 -10.59 -0.75
N TYR A 62 -8.08 -9.58 -0.51
CA TYR A 62 -6.66 -9.74 -0.22
C TYR A 62 -6.43 -9.91 1.28
N ALA A 63 -5.36 -10.62 1.61
CA ALA A 63 -4.91 -10.76 2.99
C ALA A 63 -3.77 -9.78 3.24
N PRO A 64 -4.02 -8.64 3.88
CA PRO A 64 -2.97 -7.63 4.07
C PRO A 64 -1.98 -8.07 5.16
N GLN A 65 -0.69 -7.83 4.88
CA GLN A 65 0.40 -8.11 5.81
C GLN A 65 1.22 -6.85 5.98
N PRO A 66 1.58 -6.49 7.21
CA PRO A 66 2.47 -5.34 7.41
C PRO A 66 3.88 -5.68 6.94
N LEU A 67 4.54 -4.69 6.37
CA LEU A 67 5.90 -4.83 5.90
C LEU A 67 6.75 -3.76 6.57
N HIS A 68 7.80 -4.18 7.21
CA HIS A 68 8.69 -3.27 7.94
C HIS A 68 9.83 -2.77 7.08
#